data_02f19e318a274279169d0604e7b5f5ae
#
_entry.id   02f19e318a274279169d0604e7b5f5ae
#
_cell.length_a   1.000
_cell.length_b   1.000
_cell.length_c   1.000
_cell.angle_alpha   90.00
_cell.angle_beta   90.00
_cell.angle_gamma   90.00
#
_symmetry.space_group_name_H-M   'P 1'
#
loop_
_entity.id
_entity.type
_entity.pdbx_description
1 polymer ?
#
loop_
_entity_poly.entity_id
_entity_poly.type
_entity_poly.pdbx_seq_one_letter_code
_entity_poly.pdbx_strand_id
1 'polypeptide(L)'
;MKNLLFIFNVLCSLSLLSQNILISEDFEGNSLPTGWTIATNATDGGWNMGTAQSLESDWWSIADHGNIIGTNDDDCDCDKSMDYLITPPLDLSNSVAAALQFESYYDGAEFQGNTEVATLEYSLDNGASWTIISTIEGTEDGAWDLQSFDLSSLSGNANVLLGFHYDDVGGWMFGWAIDDVIIFEPEGLDLALTSVAIPSNVNVPAIIPVEGEVSNLGAETITSFDLSWDIGGGMSYNTSFTNLSIPSLGTFSFTHPDNLEIFNSGQTALQLTVSNVNGLPQDDNASNDVFSMTIQALEYGTIIDGGIERDYIYYHPSSAPENCPLVFVCHGYTGTAQGIMNYSGFNQLADEYGFAVCYPQGTQDGGGNTFFNVGYDFQNNETVD
;
A
#
# COMPACT_ATOMS: atom_id res chain seq x y z
N MET A 1 -3.94 -8.70 -20.55
CA MET A 1 -2.91 -8.05 -19.74
C MET A 1 -3.66 -7.06 -18.85
N LYS A 2 -3.85 -7.41 -17.60
CA LYS A 2 -4.39 -6.48 -16.59
C LYS A 2 -3.21 -5.60 -16.14
N ASN A 3 -3.32 -4.29 -16.32
CA ASN A 3 -2.36 -3.36 -15.75
C ASN A 3 -2.50 -3.48 -14.22
N LEU A 4 -1.48 -3.98 -13.58
CA LEU A 4 -1.38 -3.99 -12.12
C LEU A 4 -1.15 -2.53 -11.71
N LEU A 5 -2.17 -1.91 -11.18
CA LEU A 5 -2.11 -0.57 -10.60
C LEU A 5 -1.57 -0.78 -9.17
N PHE A 6 -0.27 -0.57 -8.96
CA PHE A 6 0.27 -0.51 -7.60
C PHE A 6 -0.17 0.83 -6.99
N ILE A 7 -1.12 0.76 -6.07
CA ILE A 7 -1.45 1.87 -5.18
C ILE A 7 -0.38 1.85 -4.09
N PHE A 8 0.56 2.79 -4.17
CA PHE A 8 1.57 2.97 -3.12
C PHE A 8 0.91 3.76 -1.99
N ASN A 9 0.52 3.09 -0.92
CA ASN A 9 0.08 3.75 0.30
C ASN A 9 1.30 4.42 0.96
N VAL A 10 1.25 5.73 1.08
CA VAL A 10 2.24 6.49 1.84
C VAL A 10 1.93 6.30 3.30
N LEU A 11 2.89 5.77 4.06
CA LEU A 11 2.95 5.97 5.50
C LEU A 11 2.90 7.48 5.75
N CYS A 12 1.70 8.00 5.95
CA CYS A 12 1.50 9.32 6.50
C CYS A 12 1.88 9.22 7.98
N SER A 13 3.12 9.58 8.31
CA SER A 13 3.47 9.84 9.71
C SER A 13 2.61 11.02 10.15
N LEU A 14 1.44 10.72 10.73
CA LEU A 14 0.52 11.70 11.26
C LEU A 14 1.25 12.56 12.28
N SER A 15 1.57 13.79 11.93
CA SER A 15 1.95 14.78 12.93
C SER A 15 0.66 15.24 13.62
N LEU A 16 0.50 14.74 14.83
CA LEU A 16 -0.66 14.79 15.72
C LEU A 16 -0.99 16.19 16.27
N LEU A 17 -0.91 17.25 15.48
CA LEU A 17 -1.08 18.63 15.98
C LEU A 17 -2.52 19.15 15.87
N SER A 18 -3.42 18.47 15.15
CA SER A 18 -4.82 18.91 14.97
C SER A 18 -5.88 17.87 15.38
N GLN A 19 -5.49 16.81 16.08
CA GLN A 19 -6.39 15.72 16.44
C GLN A 19 -6.32 15.44 17.95
N ASN A 20 -7.47 15.21 18.58
CA ASN A 20 -7.53 14.70 19.94
C ASN A 20 -7.38 13.16 19.90
N ILE A 21 -6.19 12.65 20.22
CA ILE A 21 -5.90 11.23 20.20
C ILE A 21 -6.51 10.54 21.41
N LEU A 22 -7.36 9.57 21.18
CA LEU A 22 -7.99 8.72 22.19
C LEU A 22 -7.18 7.46 22.45
N ILE A 23 -6.69 6.79 21.42
CA ILE A 23 -5.77 5.64 21.46
C ILE A 23 -4.74 5.82 20.36
N SER A 24 -3.48 5.48 20.67
CA SER A 24 -2.40 5.30 19.69
C SER A 24 -1.57 4.11 20.14
N GLU A 25 -1.42 3.10 19.31
CA GLU A 25 -0.70 1.87 19.60
C GLU A 25 0.04 1.37 18.37
N ASP A 26 1.36 1.27 18.48
CA ASP A 26 2.29 0.84 17.44
C ASP A 26 2.81 -0.59 17.64
N PHE A 27 2.30 -1.32 18.62
CA PHE A 27 2.67 -2.68 18.98
C PHE A 27 4.18 -2.98 19.09
N GLU A 28 5.04 -1.98 19.14
CA GLU A 28 6.49 -2.13 19.24
C GLU A 28 6.97 -2.68 20.60
N GLY A 29 6.05 -2.89 21.53
CA GLY A 29 6.30 -3.50 22.83
C GLY A 29 6.60 -5.00 22.75
N ASN A 30 6.93 -5.59 23.92
CA ASN A 30 7.17 -7.05 24.05
C ASN A 30 5.98 -7.79 24.69
N SER A 31 4.87 -7.14 24.90
CA SER A 31 3.67 -7.70 25.52
C SER A 31 2.44 -6.89 25.15
N LEU A 32 1.28 -7.52 25.20
CA LEU A 32 0.01 -6.86 24.91
C LEU A 32 -0.11 -5.55 25.68
N PRO A 33 -0.44 -4.42 25.01
CA PRO A 33 -0.47 -3.10 25.62
C PRO A 33 -1.53 -2.99 26.72
N THR A 34 -1.31 -2.06 27.65
CA THR A 34 -2.20 -1.89 28.81
C THR A 34 -3.63 -1.55 28.38
N GLY A 35 -4.58 -2.35 28.83
CA GLY A 35 -6.01 -2.18 28.56
C GLY A 35 -6.51 -2.94 27.32
N TRP A 36 -5.63 -3.36 26.42
CA TRP A 36 -5.98 -4.29 25.36
C TRP A 36 -6.23 -5.68 25.91
N THR A 37 -7.15 -6.42 25.32
CA THR A 37 -7.48 -7.78 25.73
C THR A 37 -7.72 -8.68 24.52
N ILE A 38 -7.52 -9.98 24.72
CA ILE A 38 -7.78 -11.00 23.69
C ILE A 38 -8.90 -11.91 24.22
N ALA A 39 -9.87 -12.21 23.37
CA ALA A 39 -10.87 -13.22 23.62
C ALA A 39 -10.82 -14.24 22.48
N THR A 40 -10.59 -15.52 22.81
CA THR A 40 -10.37 -16.56 21.80
C THR A 40 -10.79 -17.94 22.31
N ASN A 41 -11.19 -18.82 21.38
CA ASN A 41 -11.33 -20.26 21.58
C ASN A 41 -10.10 -21.03 21.08
N ALA A 42 -9.19 -20.34 20.35
CA ALA A 42 -8.02 -20.94 19.75
C ALA A 42 -7.03 -21.45 20.81
N THR A 43 -6.42 -22.60 20.54
CA THR A 43 -5.49 -23.24 21.48
C THR A 43 -4.12 -22.61 21.53
N ASP A 44 -3.77 -21.78 20.53
CA ASP A 44 -2.53 -21.02 20.45
C ASP A 44 -2.57 -19.69 21.20
N GLY A 45 -3.75 -19.29 21.71
CA GLY A 45 -3.97 -18.04 22.41
C GLY A 45 -4.48 -16.89 21.56
N GLY A 46 -4.76 -17.13 20.27
CA GLY A 46 -5.33 -16.16 19.34
C GLY A 46 -4.30 -15.14 18.84
N TRP A 47 -4.58 -13.86 19.06
CA TRP A 47 -3.69 -12.78 18.66
C TRP A 47 -2.37 -12.76 19.43
N ASN A 48 -1.26 -12.69 18.70
CA ASN A 48 0.09 -12.72 19.26
C ASN A 48 0.91 -11.53 18.76
N MET A 49 1.79 -10.99 19.60
CA MET A 49 2.72 -9.93 19.23
C MET A 49 4.06 -10.49 18.80
N GLY A 50 4.67 -9.88 17.81
CA GLY A 50 6.00 -10.26 17.33
C GLY A 50 6.37 -9.56 16.03
N THR A 51 7.55 -9.87 15.50
CA THR A 51 7.93 -9.43 14.15
C THR A 51 7.15 -10.24 13.11
N ALA A 52 6.98 -9.70 11.90
CA ALA A 52 6.39 -10.42 10.77
C ALA A 52 6.97 -11.84 10.64
N GLN A 53 8.31 -11.96 10.65
CA GLN A 53 9.01 -13.26 10.58
C GLN A 53 8.67 -14.24 11.72
N SER A 54 8.26 -13.75 12.90
CA SER A 54 7.90 -14.61 14.05
C SER A 54 6.44 -15.05 14.05
N LEU A 55 5.59 -14.36 13.27
CA LEU A 55 4.15 -14.61 13.16
C LEU A 55 3.75 -15.24 11.83
N GLU A 56 4.62 -15.21 10.81
CA GLU A 56 4.39 -15.88 9.52
C GLU A 56 4.45 -17.41 9.64
N SER A 57 3.89 -18.11 8.66
CA SER A 57 3.93 -19.55 8.51
C SER A 57 4.47 -19.96 7.15
N ASP A 58 4.47 -21.25 6.83
CA ASP A 58 4.94 -21.78 5.54
C ASP A 58 4.08 -21.28 4.35
N TRP A 59 2.82 -20.93 4.60
CA TRP A 59 1.84 -20.55 3.58
C TRP A 59 1.29 -19.12 3.73
N TRP A 60 1.52 -18.49 4.86
CA TRP A 60 1.15 -17.09 5.12
C TRP A 60 2.39 -16.28 5.45
N SER A 61 2.87 -15.55 4.46
CA SER A 61 4.04 -14.66 4.57
C SER A 61 3.57 -13.23 4.82
N ILE A 62 4.15 -12.57 5.81
CA ILE A 62 3.82 -11.19 6.20
C ILE A 62 4.96 -10.26 5.79
N ALA A 63 4.63 -9.15 5.10
CA ALA A 63 5.62 -8.12 4.79
C ALA A 63 6.11 -7.44 6.08
N ASP A 64 7.42 -7.16 6.16
CA ASP A 64 8.05 -6.56 7.34
C ASP A 64 7.45 -5.18 7.66
N HIS A 65 7.03 -5.00 8.92
CA HIS A 65 6.44 -3.77 9.45
C HIS A 65 6.83 -3.53 10.92
N GLY A 66 8.02 -3.94 11.34
CA GLY A 66 8.45 -3.84 12.74
C GLY A 66 7.89 -4.97 13.61
N ASN A 67 7.53 -4.65 14.85
CA ASN A 67 6.71 -5.54 15.67
C ASN A 67 5.24 -5.21 15.44
N ILE A 68 4.45 -6.23 15.24
CA ILE A 68 3.04 -6.18 14.89
C ILE A 68 2.23 -7.06 15.84
N ILE A 69 0.90 -7.02 15.73
CA ILE A 69 0.04 -8.02 16.35
C ILE A 69 -0.75 -8.77 15.29
N GLY A 70 -0.80 -10.11 15.39
CA GLY A 70 -1.47 -10.93 14.39
C GLY A 70 -2.04 -12.23 14.96
N THR A 71 -3.02 -12.79 14.27
CA THR A 71 -3.54 -14.13 14.47
C THR A 71 -3.26 -14.96 13.23
N ASN A 72 -2.73 -16.17 13.41
CA ASN A 72 -2.28 -17.06 12.34
C ASN A 72 -2.99 -18.40 12.48
N ASP A 73 -3.86 -18.73 11.52
CA ASP A 73 -4.58 -20.00 11.50
C ASP A 73 -3.78 -21.11 10.84
N ASP A 74 -2.94 -20.79 9.85
CA ASP A 74 -2.14 -21.77 9.12
C ASP A 74 -1.19 -22.58 10.03
N ASP A 75 -0.65 -21.94 11.06
CA ASP A 75 0.21 -22.61 12.04
C ASP A 75 -0.56 -23.48 13.04
N CYS A 76 -1.78 -23.08 13.39
CA CYS A 76 -2.56 -23.69 14.44
C CYS A 76 -3.56 -24.75 13.94
N ASP A 77 -4.20 -24.53 12.80
CA ASP A 77 -5.40 -25.28 12.35
C ASP A 77 -6.36 -25.50 13.53
N CYS A 78 -6.68 -24.42 14.26
CA CYS A 78 -7.49 -24.44 15.45
C CYS A 78 -8.67 -23.46 15.34
N ASP A 79 -9.69 -23.63 16.19
CA ASP A 79 -10.94 -22.84 16.14
C ASP A 79 -10.66 -21.34 16.38
N LYS A 80 -10.65 -20.56 15.30
CA LYS A 80 -10.47 -19.11 15.27
C LYS A 80 -11.81 -18.34 15.19
N SER A 81 -12.95 -19.00 15.21
CA SER A 81 -14.27 -18.40 15.05
C SER A 81 -14.64 -17.33 16.09
N MET A 82 -13.81 -17.16 17.14
CA MET A 82 -14.00 -16.16 18.21
C MET A 82 -12.68 -15.46 18.54
N ASP A 83 -11.86 -15.20 17.52
CA ASP A 83 -10.54 -14.62 17.72
C ASP A 83 -10.61 -13.09 17.69
N TYR A 84 -10.79 -12.48 18.86
CA TYR A 84 -10.91 -11.04 19.04
C TYR A 84 -9.65 -10.43 19.66
N LEU A 85 -9.15 -9.36 19.04
CA LEU A 85 -8.32 -8.36 19.71
C LEU A 85 -9.22 -7.17 20.07
N ILE A 86 -9.23 -6.78 21.33
CA ILE A 86 -10.19 -5.80 21.87
C ILE A 86 -9.43 -4.60 22.44
N THR A 87 -9.85 -3.40 22.04
CA THR A 87 -9.26 -2.14 22.51
C THR A 87 -9.53 -1.88 24.00
N PRO A 88 -8.77 -0.99 24.63
CA PRO A 88 -9.23 -0.32 25.86
C PRO A 88 -10.59 0.35 25.66
N PRO A 89 -11.40 0.51 26.74
CA PRO A 89 -12.69 1.19 26.62
C PRO A 89 -12.51 2.65 26.22
N LEU A 90 -13.28 3.09 25.21
CA LEU A 90 -13.36 4.46 24.72
C LEU A 90 -14.51 5.21 25.39
N ASP A 91 -14.27 6.43 25.86
CA ASP A 91 -15.31 7.35 26.28
C ASP A 91 -15.63 8.36 25.17
N LEU A 92 -16.65 8.07 24.38
CA LEU A 92 -17.16 8.93 23.32
C LEU A 92 -18.41 9.74 23.77
N SER A 93 -18.68 9.85 25.07
CA SER A 93 -19.89 10.51 25.61
C SER A 93 -20.02 11.98 25.22
N ASN A 94 -18.89 12.66 24.99
CA ASN A 94 -18.84 14.05 24.56
C ASN A 94 -18.34 14.23 23.11
N SER A 95 -17.98 13.15 22.44
CA SER A 95 -17.51 13.19 21.06
C SER A 95 -18.62 13.59 20.09
N VAL A 96 -18.28 14.40 19.11
CA VAL A 96 -19.16 14.76 17.98
C VAL A 96 -18.85 13.87 16.78
N ALA A 97 -17.58 13.57 16.57
CA ALA A 97 -17.09 12.64 15.57
C ALA A 97 -15.85 11.91 16.13
N ALA A 98 -15.63 10.69 15.69
CA ALA A 98 -14.43 9.93 15.98
C ALA A 98 -14.08 9.07 14.77
N ALA A 99 -12.79 8.75 14.61
CA ALA A 99 -12.27 7.91 13.55
C ALA A 99 -11.30 6.88 14.10
N LEU A 100 -11.20 5.75 13.40
CA LEU A 100 -10.19 4.73 13.59
C LEU A 100 -9.37 4.61 12.31
N GLN A 101 -8.05 4.56 12.44
CA GLN A 101 -7.14 4.14 11.37
C GLN A 101 -6.20 3.05 11.90
N PHE A 102 -5.81 2.13 11.05
CA PHE A 102 -4.79 1.12 11.33
C PHE A 102 -4.24 0.52 10.04
N GLU A 103 -3.01 0.04 10.08
CA GLU A 103 -2.43 -0.76 9.01
C GLU A 103 -2.92 -2.21 9.14
N SER A 104 -3.32 -2.81 8.03
CA SER A 104 -3.88 -4.16 7.92
C SER A 104 -3.08 -5.00 6.95
N TYR A 105 -2.72 -6.21 7.33
CA TYR A 105 -2.17 -7.23 6.45
C TYR A 105 -3.10 -8.43 6.45
N TYR A 106 -3.93 -8.52 5.41
CA TYR A 106 -4.99 -9.52 5.30
C TYR A 106 -5.18 -9.90 3.82
N ASP A 107 -5.11 -11.18 3.51
CA ASP A 107 -5.28 -11.68 2.14
C ASP A 107 -6.76 -11.79 1.78
N GLY A 108 -7.57 -12.42 2.62
CA GLY A 108 -8.98 -12.69 2.34
C GLY A 108 -9.19 -13.68 1.21
N ALA A 109 -8.18 -14.50 0.89
CA ALA A 109 -8.22 -15.46 -0.21
C ALA A 109 -9.12 -16.67 0.09
N GLU A 110 -9.58 -17.32 -0.97
CA GLU A 110 -10.28 -18.60 -0.87
C GLU A 110 -9.29 -19.76 -0.81
N PHE A 111 -9.46 -20.65 0.17
CA PHE A 111 -8.74 -21.92 0.22
C PHE A 111 -9.71 -23.08 0.44
N GLN A 112 -9.67 -24.08 -0.42
CA GLN A 112 -10.52 -25.30 -0.39
C GLN A 112 -12.04 -25.04 -0.30
N GLY A 113 -12.51 -23.90 -0.83
CA GLY A 113 -13.92 -23.50 -0.86
C GLY A 113 -14.38 -22.72 0.37
N ASN A 114 -13.47 -22.39 1.30
CA ASN A 114 -13.69 -21.48 2.41
C ASN A 114 -12.98 -20.14 2.15
N THR A 115 -13.53 -19.07 2.68
CA THR A 115 -12.93 -17.72 2.68
C THR A 115 -12.95 -17.22 4.12
N GLU A 116 -11.76 -16.93 4.65
CA GLU A 116 -11.64 -16.33 5.99
C GLU A 116 -12.35 -14.97 6.07
N VAL A 117 -12.72 -14.57 7.28
CA VAL A 117 -13.45 -13.32 7.51
C VAL A 117 -12.74 -12.51 8.58
N ALA A 118 -12.41 -11.27 8.23
CA ALA A 118 -11.93 -10.27 9.17
C ALA A 118 -12.98 -9.15 9.29
N THR A 119 -13.36 -8.78 10.51
CA THR A 119 -14.33 -7.71 10.76
C THR A 119 -13.85 -6.75 11.82
N LEU A 120 -14.20 -5.48 11.65
CA LEU A 120 -14.17 -4.49 12.69
C LEU A 120 -15.55 -4.43 13.33
N GLU A 121 -15.60 -4.59 14.65
CA GLU A 121 -16.86 -4.65 15.42
C GLU A 121 -16.81 -3.70 16.62
N TYR A 122 -17.97 -3.39 17.19
CA TYR A 122 -18.07 -2.66 18.45
C TYR A 122 -18.99 -3.33 19.45
N SER A 123 -18.74 -3.08 20.73
CA SER A 123 -19.60 -3.48 21.83
C SER A 123 -19.89 -2.29 22.76
N LEU A 124 -21.14 -2.19 23.22
CA LEU A 124 -21.60 -1.21 24.22
C LEU A 124 -21.94 -1.85 25.58
N ASP A 125 -21.73 -3.16 25.69
CA ASP A 125 -22.11 -3.96 26.86
C ASP A 125 -20.92 -4.78 27.42
N ASN A 126 -19.72 -4.20 27.34
CA ASN A 126 -18.44 -4.79 27.78
C ASN A 126 -18.10 -6.12 27.11
N GLY A 127 -18.36 -6.26 25.83
CA GLY A 127 -18.02 -7.44 25.06
C GLY A 127 -19.02 -8.59 25.16
N ALA A 128 -20.20 -8.37 25.79
CA ALA A 128 -21.22 -9.40 25.88
C ALA A 128 -21.97 -9.61 24.53
N SER A 129 -22.03 -8.56 23.71
CA SER A 129 -22.50 -8.64 22.32
C SER A 129 -21.68 -7.70 21.43
N TRP A 130 -21.56 -8.08 20.14
CA TRP A 130 -20.80 -7.37 19.14
C TRP A 130 -21.68 -7.00 17.94
N THR A 131 -21.38 -5.86 17.34
CA THR A 131 -22.06 -5.36 16.13
C THR A 131 -20.99 -4.98 15.11
N ILE A 132 -21.11 -5.51 13.90
CA ILE A 132 -20.17 -5.25 12.81
C ILE A 132 -20.25 -3.78 12.37
N ILE A 133 -19.11 -3.11 12.33
CA ILE A 133 -18.92 -1.80 11.69
C ILE A 133 -18.61 -2.03 10.21
N SER A 134 -17.64 -2.90 9.91
CA SER A 134 -17.25 -3.23 8.54
C SER A 134 -16.63 -4.63 8.45
N THR A 135 -16.73 -5.22 7.29
CA THR A 135 -15.86 -6.33 6.88
C THR A 135 -14.59 -5.74 6.27
N ILE A 136 -13.44 -6.31 6.59
CA ILE A 136 -12.15 -5.93 6.03
C ILE A 136 -12.00 -6.64 4.69
N GLU A 137 -11.72 -5.87 3.65
CA GLU A 137 -11.42 -6.42 2.33
C GLU A 137 -9.95 -6.83 2.28
N GLY A 138 -9.67 -8.00 1.74
CA GLY A 138 -8.30 -8.50 1.58
C GLY A 138 -7.58 -7.86 0.41
N THR A 139 -6.25 -7.81 0.48
CA THR A 139 -5.37 -7.38 -0.61
C THR A 139 -4.65 -8.59 -1.20
N GLU A 140 -4.94 -8.92 -2.47
CA GLU A 140 -4.34 -10.10 -3.18
C GLU A 140 -2.82 -9.98 -3.43
N ASP A 141 -2.19 -8.86 -3.09
CA ASP A 141 -0.79 -8.56 -3.42
C ASP A 141 0.18 -8.70 -2.24
N GLY A 142 -0.32 -9.10 -1.05
CA GLY A 142 0.50 -9.29 0.14
C GLY A 142 1.17 -8.01 0.61
N ALA A 143 0.44 -6.91 0.63
CA ALA A 143 0.89 -5.60 1.09
C ALA A 143 0.10 -5.14 2.32
N TRP A 144 0.72 -4.31 3.14
CA TRP A 144 0.02 -3.56 4.17
C TRP A 144 -0.90 -2.52 3.54
N ASP A 145 -2.09 -2.36 4.08
CA ASP A 145 -3.12 -1.43 3.59
C ASP A 145 -3.70 -0.63 4.75
N LEU A 146 -3.71 0.71 4.60
CA LEU A 146 -4.28 1.61 5.60
C LEU A 146 -5.80 1.53 5.57
N GLN A 147 -6.38 1.05 6.66
CA GLN A 147 -7.81 1.02 6.89
C GLN A 147 -8.26 2.26 7.64
N SER A 148 -9.40 2.84 7.26
CA SER A 148 -9.96 4.04 7.89
C SER A 148 -11.47 3.93 8.05
N PHE A 149 -11.99 4.19 9.26
CA PHE A 149 -13.39 4.01 9.60
C PHE A 149 -13.96 5.20 10.37
N ASP A 150 -15.12 5.67 9.97
CA ASP A 150 -15.91 6.66 10.70
C ASP A 150 -16.66 6.00 11.86
N LEU A 151 -16.31 6.40 13.07
CA LEU A 151 -16.92 5.95 14.32
C LEU A 151 -17.96 6.95 14.86
N SER A 152 -18.33 8.00 14.12
CA SER A 152 -19.22 9.07 14.58
C SER A 152 -20.60 8.55 15.01
N SER A 153 -21.04 7.41 14.45
CA SER A 153 -22.28 6.74 14.88
C SER A 153 -22.24 6.23 16.33
N LEU A 154 -21.04 6.09 16.93
CA LEU A 154 -20.83 5.67 18.31
C LEU A 154 -20.73 6.85 19.29
N SER A 155 -20.78 8.10 18.80
CA SER A 155 -20.78 9.32 19.63
C SER A 155 -21.90 9.30 20.66
N GLY A 156 -21.64 9.85 21.84
CA GLY A 156 -22.58 9.86 22.98
C GLY A 156 -22.51 8.64 23.89
N ASN A 157 -21.68 7.64 23.59
CA ASN A 157 -21.49 6.44 24.44
C ASN A 157 -20.23 6.54 25.28
N ALA A 158 -20.33 6.28 26.59
CA ALA A 158 -19.23 6.43 27.53
C ALA A 158 -18.34 5.17 27.67
N ASN A 159 -18.70 4.07 27.06
CA ASN A 159 -17.98 2.81 27.19
C ASN A 159 -18.12 2.00 25.90
N VAL A 160 -17.28 2.32 24.94
CA VAL A 160 -17.25 1.64 23.63
C VAL A 160 -16.01 0.76 23.59
N LEU A 161 -16.16 -0.53 23.29
CA LEU A 161 -15.06 -1.41 22.91
C LEU A 161 -15.08 -1.58 21.40
N LEU A 162 -13.91 -1.55 20.77
CA LEU A 162 -13.74 -2.00 19.40
C LEU A 162 -13.09 -3.38 19.43
N GLY A 163 -13.51 -4.25 18.54
CA GLY A 163 -13.00 -5.61 18.37
C GLY A 163 -12.54 -5.83 16.93
N PHE A 164 -11.29 -6.23 16.77
CA PHE A 164 -10.77 -6.78 15.53
C PHE A 164 -11.02 -8.29 15.60
N HIS A 165 -11.98 -8.76 14.83
CA HIS A 165 -12.45 -10.14 14.89
C HIS A 165 -12.04 -10.90 13.63
N TYR A 166 -11.31 -12.00 13.83
CA TYR A 166 -10.94 -12.93 12.78
C TYR A 166 -11.69 -14.24 12.96
N ASP A 167 -12.18 -14.82 11.86
CA ASP A 167 -12.89 -16.09 11.80
C ASP A 167 -12.35 -16.91 10.61
N ASP A 168 -11.79 -18.09 10.89
CA ASP A 168 -11.31 -19.07 9.91
C ASP A 168 -12.46 -19.80 9.17
N VAL A 169 -13.72 -19.57 9.57
CA VAL A 169 -14.92 -20.21 9.04
C VAL A 169 -14.85 -21.76 9.15
N GLY A 170 -14.05 -22.25 10.11
CA GLY A 170 -13.81 -23.68 10.34
C GLY A 170 -13.00 -24.33 9.22
N GLY A 171 -12.24 -23.56 8.46
CA GLY A 171 -11.29 -24.00 7.45
C GLY A 171 -9.86 -23.92 7.94
N TRP A 172 -8.93 -24.38 7.17
CA TRP A 172 -7.51 -24.12 7.34
C TRP A 172 -7.16 -22.92 6.47
N MET A 173 -7.05 -21.77 7.11
CA MET A 173 -6.92 -20.49 6.42
C MET A 173 -5.55 -19.85 6.68
N PHE A 174 -5.40 -18.57 6.43
CA PHE A 174 -4.14 -17.82 6.56
C PHE A 174 -4.05 -17.10 7.90
N GLY A 175 -4.50 -15.86 7.94
CA GLY A 175 -4.48 -15.04 9.15
C GLY A 175 -4.69 -13.56 8.87
N TRP A 176 -4.64 -12.78 9.94
CA TRP A 176 -4.76 -11.33 9.91
C TRP A 176 -3.76 -10.68 10.85
N ALA A 177 -3.00 -9.71 10.37
CA ALA A 177 -2.12 -8.88 11.18
C ALA A 177 -2.53 -7.40 11.07
N ILE A 178 -2.34 -6.67 12.17
CA ILE A 178 -2.57 -5.23 12.23
C ILE A 178 -1.44 -4.52 12.94
N ASP A 179 -1.31 -3.21 12.64
CA ASP A 179 -0.33 -2.32 13.26
C ASP A 179 -0.81 -0.86 13.23
N ASP A 180 -0.07 0.04 13.89
CA ASP A 180 -0.28 1.49 13.86
C ASP A 180 -1.74 1.92 14.11
N VAL A 181 -2.38 1.34 15.13
CA VAL A 181 -3.78 1.64 15.47
C VAL A 181 -3.89 3.02 16.11
N ILE A 182 -4.65 3.91 15.47
CA ILE A 182 -4.96 5.25 16.00
C ILE A 182 -6.46 5.49 16.03
N ILE A 183 -6.98 5.91 17.21
CA ILE A 183 -8.35 6.38 17.36
C ILE A 183 -8.32 7.83 17.80
N PHE A 184 -8.99 8.69 17.06
CA PHE A 184 -8.93 10.12 17.27
C PHE A 184 -10.27 10.82 17.05
N GLU A 185 -10.41 12.02 17.62
CA GLU A 185 -11.48 12.95 17.30
C GLU A 185 -10.95 14.00 16.33
N PRO A 186 -11.59 14.19 15.16
CA PRO A 186 -11.24 15.25 14.24
C PRO A 186 -11.37 16.63 14.89
N GLU A 187 -10.38 17.51 14.71
CA GLU A 187 -10.40 18.89 15.15
C GLU A 187 -9.96 19.83 14.02
N GLY A 188 -10.39 21.09 14.04
CA GLY A 188 -9.93 22.12 13.13
C GLY A 188 -10.17 21.85 11.64
N LEU A 189 -9.25 22.33 10.81
CA LEU A 189 -9.24 22.20 9.35
C LEU A 189 -8.04 21.34 8.92
N ASP A 190 -8.27 20.16 8.37
CA ASP A 190 -7.23 19.22 7.96
C ASP A 190 -7.67 18.44 6.71
N LEU A 191 -6.99 18.64 5.58
CA LEU A 191 -7.24 17.96 4.33
C LEU A 191 -6.02 17.16 3.89
N ALA A 192 -6.01 15.88 4.15
CA ALA A 192 -4.93 14.95 3.82
C ALA A 192 -4.97 14.48 2.37
N LEU A 193 -3.81 14.36 1.73
CA LEU A 193 -3.64 13.67 0.45
C LEU A 193 -3.41 12.17 0.73
N THR A 194 -4.49 11.37 0.66
CA THR A 194 -4.49 9.98 1.15
C THR A 194 -4.12 8.94 0.11
N SER A 195 -4.36 9.20 -1.17
CA SER A 195 -3.91 8.30 -2.24
C SER A 195 -3.60 9.01 -3.54
N VAL A 196 -2.70 8.43 -4.34
CA VAL A 196 -2.36 8.87 -5.69
C VAL A 196 -2.27 7.66 -6.61
N ALA A 197 -3.08 7.65 -7.66
CA ALA A 197 -3.19 6.53 -8.60
C ALA A 197 -2.17 6.65 -9.75
N ILE A 198 -0.88 6.67 -9.43
CA ILE A 198 0.21 6.76 -10.41
C ILE A 198 1.11 5.53 -10.27
N PRO A 199 1.38 4.80 -11.38
CA PRO A 199 2.23 3.61 -11.31
C PRO A 199 3.69 3.98 -11.02
N SER A 200 4.38 3.19 -10.19
CA SER A 200 5.80 3.37 -9.89
C SER A 200 6.73 2.98 -11.05
N ASN A 201 6.22 2.19 -12.02
CA ASN A 201 6.96 1.79 -13.23
C ASN A 201 6.13 2.11 -14.47
N VAL A 202 6.71 2.77 -15.44
CA VAL A 202 6.04 3.14 -16.68
C VAL A 202 6.90 2.83 -17.90
N ASN A 203 6.23 2.50 -19.02
CA ASN A 203 6.90 2.36 -20.30
C ASN A 203 6.84 3.70 -21.06
N VAL A 204 8.01 4.23 -21.43
CA VAL A 204 8.07 5.49 -22.17
C VAL A 204 7.85 5.29 -23.69
N PRO A 205 7.21 6.26 -24.36
CA PRO A 205 6.59 7.48 -23.84
C PRO A 205 5.30 7.18 -23.05
N ALA A 206 5.10 7.85 -21.91
CA ALA A 206 3.92 7.71 -21.09
C ALA A 206 3.19 9.04 -20.92
N ILE A 207 1.86 8.99 -20.97
CA ILE A 207 0.96 10.09 -20.60
C ILE A 207 0.02 9.52 -19.54
N ILE A 208 0.13 10.03 -18.31
CA ILE A 208 -0.50 9.45 -17.13
C ILE A 208 -1.43 10.50 -16.52
N PRO A 209 -2.73 10.21 -16.36
CA PRO A 209 -3.61 11.08 -15.58
C PRO A 209 -3.08 11.21 -14.15
N VAL A 210 -3.13 12.41 -13.61
CA VAL A 210 -2.80 12.64 -12.18
C VAL A 210 -4.10 12.61 -11.40
N GLU A 211 -4.35 11.46 -10.79
CA GLU A 211 -5.59 11.14 -10.07
C GLU A 211 -5.27 10.64 -8.67
N GLY A 212 -6.22 10.80 -7.75
CA GLY A 212 -6.07 10.35 -6.39
C GLY A 212 -7.26 10.73 -5.53
N GLU A 213 -7.05 10.65 -4.23
CA GLU A 213 -8.06 10.98 -3.23
C GLU A 213 -7.48 11.87 -2.14
N VAL A 214 -8.30 12.80 -1.66
CA VAL A 214 -8.07 13.57 -0.44
C VAL A 214 -9.14 13.22 0.58
N SER A 215 -8.79 13.24 1.87
CA SER A 215 -9.69 12.98 2.99
C SER A 215 -9.71 14.17 3.94
N ASN A 216 -10.88 14.56 4.37
CA ASN A 216 -11.05 15.59 5.40
C ASN A 216 -10.88 14.95 6.78
N LEU A 217 -9.71 15.06 7.38
CA LEU A 217 -9.40 14.55 8.72
C LEU A 217 -9.72 15.57 9.83
N GLY A 218 -10.10 16.81 9.45
CA GLY A 218 -10.54 17.86 10.35
C GLY A 218 -12.04 17.82 10.65
N ALA A 219 -12.46 18.70 11.56
CA ALA A 219 -13.88 18.86 11.93
C ALA A 219 -14.64 19.77 10.96
N GLU A 220 -13.95 20.70 10.27
CA GLU A 220 -14.57 21.67 9.40
C GLU A 220 -14.84 21.10 8.00
N THR A 221 -16.01 21.45 7.42
CA THR A 221 -16.31 21.05 6.03
C THR A 221 -15.36 21.75 5.05
N ILE A 222 -14.72 20.98 4.17
CA ILE A 222 -13.88 21.49 3.09
C ILE A 222 -14.74 21.93 1.91
N THR A 223 -14.56 23.17 1.50
CA THR A 223 -15.32 23.78 0.38
C THR A 223 -14.44 24.10 -0.83
N SER A 224 -13.13 24.15 -0.63
CA SER A 224 -12.15 24.39 -1.69
C SER A 224 -10.74 23.98 -1.25
N PHE A 225 -9.90 23.65 -2.23
CA PHE A 225 -8.46 23.48 -2.06
C PHE A 225 -7.75 23.66 -3.40
N ASP A 226 -6.44 23.92 -3.35
CA ASP A 226 -5.55 23.92 -4.51
C ASP A 226 -4.71 22.63 -4.49
N LEU A 227 -4.58 22.00 -5.65
CA LEU A 227 -3.68 20.87 -5.87
C LEU A 227 -2.60 21.28 -6.86
N SER A 228 -1.36 21.06 -6.49
CA SER A 228 -0.21 21.25 -7.37
C SER A 228 0.60 19.97 -7.47
N TRP A 229 1.27 19.78 -8.61
CA TRP A 229 2.27 18.74 -8.76
C TRP A 229 3.45 19.21 -9.59
N ASP A 230 4.61 18.63 -9.35
CA ASP A 230 5.83 18.85 -10.13
C ASP A 230 6.71 17.57 -10.17
N ILE A 231 7.61 17.54 -11.15
CA ILE A 231 8.59 16.44 -11.34
C ILE A 231 10.04 16.93 -11.12
N GLY A 232 10.21 18.01 -10.40
CA GLY A 232 11.48 18.72 -10.28
C GLY A 232 11.75 19.63 -11.49
N GLY A 233 12.82 20.44 -11.41
CA GLY A 233 13.20 21.29 -12.55
C GLY A 233 12.43 22.62 -12.67
N GLY A 234 11.53 22.93 -11.73
CA GLY A 234 10.95 24.28 -11.58
C GLY A 234 9.67 24.56 -12.38
N MET A 235 9.06 23.55 -13.02
CA MET A 235 7.69 23.63 -13.56
C MET A 235 6.73 22.99 -12.57
N SER A 236 5.72 23.73 -12.14
CA SER A 236 4.63 23.24 -11.30
C SER A 236 3.30 23.42 -12.04
N TYR A 237 2.47 22.41 -12.00
CA TYR A 237 1.11 22.40 -12.54
C TYR A 237 0.14 22.59 -11.39
N ASN A 238 -0.79 23.53 -11.52
CA ASN A 238 -1.67 23.92 -10.42
C ASN A 238 -3.12 23.95 -10.88
N THR A 239 -4.02 23.46 -10.04
CA THR A 239 -5.47 23.56 -10.24
C THR A 239 -6.17 23.86 -8.93
N SER A 240 -7.35 24.48 -9.00
CA SER A 240 -8.18 24.76 -7.83
C SER A 240 -9.49 23.98 -7.93
N PHE A 241 -9.82 23.27 -6.87
CA PHE A 241 -11.11 22.61 -6.67
C PHE A 241 -11.96 23.52 -5.78
N THR A 242 -13.15 23.87 -6.24
CA THR A 242 -14.04 24.83 -5.56
C THR A 242 -15.49 24.35 -5.59
N ASN A 243 -16.35 24.95 -4.76
CA ASN A 243 -17.75 24.56 -4.59
C ASN A 243 -17.91 23.12 -4.14
N LEU A 244 -17.00 22.66 -3.30
CA LEU A 244 -17.02 21.33 -2.70
C LEU A 244 -17.90 21.34 -1.42
N SER A 245 -18.16 20.16 -0.91
CA SER A 245 -18.76 19.94 0.41
C SER A 245 -18.25 18.60 0.93
N ILE A 246 -17.00 18.56 1.38
CA ILE A 246 -16.38 17.36 1.96
C ILE A 246 -16.57 17.48 3.47
N PRO A 247 -17.49 16.71 4.06
CA PRO A 247 -17.72 16.76 5.51
C PRO A 247 -16.53 16.20 6.27
N SER A 248 -16.51 16.37 7.59
CA SER A 248 -15.55 15.66 8.45
C SER A 248 -15.58 14.16 8.14
N LEU A 249 -14.41 13.54 8.04
CA LEU A 249 -14.18 12.14 7.66
C LEU A 249 -14.66 11.78 6.25
N GLY A 250 -15.07 12.76 5.45
CA GLY A 250 -15.44 12.56 4.05
C GLY A 250 -14.23 12.60 3.12
N THR A 251 -14.35 11.92 1.96
CA THR A 251 -13.32 11.85 0.93
C THR A 251 -13.74 12.57 -0.35
N PHE A 252 -12.76 12.89 -1.19
CA PHE A 252 -12.99 13.46 -2.51
C PHE A 252 -11.94 12.96 -3.50
N SER A 253 -12.39 12.21 -4.52
CA SER A 253 -11.52 11.78 -5.61
C SER A 253 -11.28 12.92 -6.59
N PHE A 254 -10.03 13.17 -6.92
CA PHE A 254 -9.65 14.23 -7.86
C PHE A 254 -9.03 13.68 -9.14
N THR A 255 -9.17 14.45 -10.23
CA THR A 255 -8.39 14.33 -11.47
C THR A 255 -7.84 15.70 -11.80
N HIS A 256 -6.52 15.84 -11.87
CA HIS A 256 -5.87 17.08 -12.29
C HIS A 256 -6.07 17.29 -13.80
N PRO A 257 -6.32 18.54 -14.29
CA PRO A 257 -6.54 18.78 -15.73
C PRO A 257 -5.30 18.53 -16.60
N ASP A 258 -4.09 18.63 -16.02
CA ASP A 258 -2.84 18.38 -16.71
C ASP A 258 -2.35 16.95 -16.40
N ASN A 259 -1.97 16.21 -17.45
CA ASN A 259 -1.38 14.88 -17.31
C ASN A 259 0.13 14.95 -17.05
N LEU A 260 0.62 13.96 -16.35
CA LEU A 260 2.06 13.70 -16.24
C LEU A 260 2.58 13.07 -17.53
N GLU A 261 3.55 13.74 -18.16
CA GLU A 261 4.17 13.26 -19.41
C GLU A 261 5.62 12.88 -19.18
N ILE A 262 5.97 11.62 -19.47
CA ILE A 262 7.32 11.08 -19.34
C ILE A 262 7.76 10.52 -20.69
N PHE A 263 8.78 11.13 -21.28
CA PHE A 263 9.25 10.77 -22.64
C PHE A 263 10.59 10.01 -22.64
N ASN A 264 11.38 10.10 -21.58
CA ASN A 264 12.70 9.49 -21.50
C ASN A 264 12.74 8.46 -20.37
N SER A 265 13.49 7.40 -20.54
CA SER A 265 13.79 6.44 -19.47
C SER A 265 14.63 7.10 -18.35
N GLY A 266 14.54 6.54 -17.15
CA GLY A 266 15.24 7.03 -15.97
C GLY A 266 14.28 7.21 -14.78
N GLN A 267 14.80 7.76 -13.70
CA GLN A 267 13.98 8.10 -12.52
C GLN A 267 13.39 9.50 -12.67
N THR A 268 12.11 9.60 -12.35
CA THR A 268 11.38 10.88 -12.27
C THR A 268 10.81 11.00 -10.86
N ALA A 269 11.28 11.98 -10.11
CA ALA A 269 10.68 12.31 -8.82
C ALA A 269 9.38 13.09 -9.06
N LEU A 270 8.29 12.65 -8.46
CA LEU A 270 7.00 13.32 -8.50
C LEU A 270 6.63 13.77 -7.10
N GLN A 271 6.17 15.01 -6.98
CA GLN A 271 5.57 15.53 -5.75
C GLN A 271 4.20 16.12 -6.06
N LEU A 272 3.21 15.79 -5.25
CA LEU A 272 1.90 16.44 -5.22
C LEU A 272 1.77 17.19 -3.90
N THR A 273 1.09 18.33 -3.92
CA THR A 273 0.88 19.17 -2.73
C THR A 273 -0.54 19.72 -2.74
N VAL A 274 -1.26 19.53 -1.63
CA VAL A 274 -2.51 20.20 -1.31
C VAL A 274 -2.18 21.51 -0.59
N SER A 275 -2.94 22.55 -0.86
CA SER A 275 -2.76 23.87 -0.23
C SER A 275 -4.02 24.72 -0.36
N ASN A 276 -4.01 25.90 0.26
CA ASN A 276 -5.10 26.90 0.18
C ASN A 276 -6.48 26.31 0.53
N VAL A 277 -6.51 25.44 1.54
CA VAL A 277 -7.72 24.75 2.03
C VAL A 277 -8.67 25.79 2.63
N ASN A 278 -9.91 25.87 2.11
CA ASN A 278 -10.91 26.88 2.49
C ASN A 278 -10.38 28.35 2.40
N GLY A 279 -9.37 28.60 1.55
CA GLY A 279 -8.76 29.92 1.39
C GLY A 279 -7.66 30.24 2.41
N LEU A 280 -7.29 29.31 3.28
CA LEU A 280 -6.12 29.41 4.16
C LEU A 280 -4.90 28.83 3.47
N PRO A 281 -3.73 29.51 3.53
CA PRO A 281 -2.52 29.04 2.83
C PRO A 281 -2.06 27.63 3.24
N GLN A 282 -2.34 27.25 4.49
CA GLN A 282 -2.03 25.98 5.11
C GLN A 282 -3.19 25.63 6.03
N ASP A 283 -3.52 24.36 6.14
CA ASP A 283 -4.42 23.84 7.18
C ASP A 283 -3.66 23.55 8.49
N ASP A 284 -4.30 22.83 9.41
CA ASP A 284 -3.73 22.60 10.74
C ASP A 284 -2.68 21.48 10.75
N ASN A 285 -2.55 20.68 9.67
CA ASN A 285 -1.60 19.56 9.58
C ASN A 285 -0.87 19.47 8.22
N ALA A 286 0.10 20.33 8.01
CA ALA A 286 0.87 20.40 6.77
C ALA A 286 1.70 19.14 6.45
N SER A 287 1.79 18.15 7.33
CA SER A 287 2.60 16.94 7.09
C SER A 287 1.92 15.91 6.18
N ASN A 288 0.60 15.95 6.08
CA ASN A 288 -0.21 15.08 5.23
C ASN A 288 -0.66 15.77 3.93
N ASP A 289 -0.24 17.03 3.72
CA ASP A 289 -0.49 17.80 2.50
C ASP A 289 0.34 17.36 1.29
N VAL A 290 1.40 16.59 1.49
CA VAL A 290 2.42 16.32 0.48
C VAL A 290 2.56 14.82 0.26
N PHE A 291 2.43 14.43 -1.01
CA PHE A 291 2.76 13.09 -1.48
C PHE A 291 4.02 13.15 -2.35
N SER A 292 4.97 12.23 -2.16
CA SER A 292 6.17 12.15 -2.97
C SER A 292 6.46 10.71 -3.37
N MET A 293 6.79 10.49 -4.65
CA MET A 293 7.19 9.20 -5.15
C MET A 293 8.27 9.33 -6.22
N THR A 294 8.94 8.22 -6.49
CA THR A 294 9.84 8.09 -7.64
C THR A 294 9.24 7.14 -8.65
N ILE A 295 9.09 7.61 -9.89
CA ILE A 295 8.61 6.80 -11.01
C ILE A 295 9.81 6.30 -11.79
N GLN A 296 9.87 5.00 -12.03
CA GLN A 296 10.87 4.36 -12.86
C GLN A 296 10.36 4.25 -14.30
N ALA A 297 10.92 5.05 -15.18
CA ALA A 297 10.57 5.08 -16.60
C ALA A 297 11.50 4.13 -17.37
N LEU A 298 10.91 3.16 -18.07
CA LEU A 298 11.59 2.08 -18.77
C LEU A 298 11.26 2.14 -20.26
N GLU A 299 12.22 1.78 -21.10
CA GLU A 299 11.99 1.58 -22.52
C GLU A 299 11.92 0.08 -22.81
N TYR A 300 10.76 -0.37 -23.29
CA TYR A 300 10.58 -1.72 -23.81
C TYR A 300 10.77 -1.70 -25.32
N GLY A 301 11.78 -2.41 -25.79
CA GLY A 301 12.13 -2.47 -27.19
C GLY A 301 12.18 -3.89 -27.73
N THR A 302 12.18 -3.98 -29.05
CA THR A 302 12.34 -5.21 -29.80
C THR A 302 13.36 -4.99 -30.90
N ILE A 303 14.30 -5.92 -31.07
CA ILE A 303 15.19 -5.98 -32.23
C ILE A 303 14.96 -7.27 -33.00
N ILE A 304 15.18 -7.23 -34.30
CA ILE A 304 15.11 -8.43 -35.14
C ILE A 304 16.54 -8.80 -35.54
N ASP A 305 16.98 -9.98 -35.13
CA ASP A 305 18.25 -10.55 -35.53
C ASP A 305 18.06 -11.97 -36.11
N GLY A 306 18.60 -12.22 -37.28
CA GLY A 306 18.42 -13.50 -37.98
C GLY A 306 16.96 -13.85 -38.33
N GLY A 307 16.04 -12.87 -38.32
CA GLY A 307 14.60 -13.08 -38.51
C GLY A 307 13.86 -13.49 -37.21
N ILE A 308 14.55 -13.46 -36.07
CA ILE A 308 13.99 -13.71 -34.74
C ILE A 308 13.81 -12.39 -34.03
N GLU A 309 12.63 -12.19 -33.48
CA GLU A 309 12.27 -11.04 -32.66
C GLU A 309 12.83 -11.24 -31.24
N ARG A 310 13.50 -10.21 -30.71
CA ARG A 310 14.16 -10.24 -29.41
C ARG A 310 13.76 -9.02 -28.61
N ASP A 311 13.02 -9.27 -27.57
CA ASP A 311 12.55 -8.23 -26.65
C ASP A 311 13.64 -7.87 -25.64
N TYR A 312 13.61 -6.63 -25.18
CA TYR A 312 14.49 -6.16 -24.11
C TYR A 312 13.82 -5.05 -23.30
N ILE A 313 14.28 -4.87 -22.07
CA ILE A 313 14.00 -3.70 -21.26
C ILE A 313 15.27 -2.87 -21.19
N TYR A 314 15.17 -1.58 -21.45
CA TYR A 314 16.27 -0.64 -21.40
C TYR A 314 16.02 0.42 -20.35
N TYR A 315 17.02 0.68 -19.54
CA TYR A 315 17.03 1.70 -18.51
C TYR A 315 18.24 2.63 -18.71
N HIS A 316 17.99 3.93 -18.86
CA HIS A 316 18.99 4.95 -18.94
C HIS A 316 18.73 5.98 -17.84
N PRO A 317 19.63 6.13 -16.84
CA PRO A 317 19.50 7.14 -15.81
C PRO A 317 19.39 8.54 -16.39
N SER A 318 18.50 9.37 -15.88
CA SER A 318 18.36 10.77 -16.33
C SER A 318 19.61 11.61 -16.06
N SER A 319 20.45 11.19 -15.11
CA SER A 319 21.71 11.83 -14.75
C SER A 319 22.90 11.38 -15.61
N ALA A 320 22.76 10.26 -16.37
CA ALA A 320 23.85 9.72 -17.19
C ALA A 320 23.95 10.43 -18.54
N PRO A 321 25.17 10.63 -19.09
CA PRO A 321 25.33 11.18 -20.43
C PRO A 321 24.86 10.19 -21.51
N GLU A 322 24.39 10.70 -22.66
CA GLU A 322 23.91 9.87 -23.78
C GLU A 322 24.88 8.75 -24.23
N ASN A 323 26.17 8.95 -24.07
CA ASN A 323 27.23 8.00 -24.44
C ASN A 323 27.83 7.29 -23.22
N CYS A 324 27.01 7.03 -22.19
CA CYS A 324 27.45 6.27 -21.02
C CYS A 324 27.72 4.79 -21.37
N PRO A 325 28.50 4.06 -20.53
CA PRO A 325 28.62 2.62 -20.67
C PRO A 325 27.28 1.90 -20.62
N LEU A 326 27.13 0.81 -21.39
CA LEU A 326 25.97 -0.06 -21.37
C LEU A 326 26.31 -1.41 -20.73
N VAL A 327 25.54 -1.80 -19.74
CA VAL A 327 25.64 -3.10 -19.06
C VAL A 327 24.47 -3.99 -19.47
N PHE A 328 24.75 -5.23 -19.88
CA PHE A 328 23.74 -6.24 -20.15
C PHE A 328 23.59 -7.15 -18.93
N VAL A 329 22.35 -7.32 -18.47
CA VAL A 329 22.00 -8.17 -17.31
C VAL A 329 21.02 -9.22 -17.78
N CYS A 330 21.50 -10.46 -17.91
CA CYS A 330 20.71 -11.59 -18.43
C CYS A 330 20.08 -12.39 -17.31
N HIS A 331 18.83 -12.78 -17.49
CA HIS A 331 18.12 -13.68 -16.57
C HIS A 331 18.65 -15.13 -16.68
N GLY A 332 18.35 -15.94 -15.68
CA GLY A 332 18.64 -17.37 -15.69
C GLY A 332 17.58 -18.21 -16.42
N TYR A 333 17.73 -19.54 -16.38
CA TYR A 333 16.75 -20.48 -16.92
C TYR A 333 15.40 -20.29 -16.23
N THR A 334 14.32 -20.28 -17.01
CA THR A 334 12.93 -19.95 -16.62
C THR A 334 12.68 -18.49 -16.18
N GLY A 335 13.72 -17.67 -16.10
CA GLY A 335 13.60 -16.26 -15.71
C GLY A 335 13.07 -15.37 -16.83
N THR A 336 12.89 -14.07 -16.54
CA THR A 336 12.44 -13.04 -17.47
C THR A 336 13.32 -11.79 -17.35
N ALA A 337 13.32 -10.95 -18.39
CA ALA A 337 13.95 -9.63 -18.36
C ALA A 337 13.42 -8.77 -17.18
N GLN A 338 12.09 -8.78 -16.97
CA GLN A 338 11.46 -8.09 -15.85
C GLN A 338 11.89 -8.66 -14.49
N GLY A 339 11.93 -10.00 -14.36
CA GLY A 339 12.32 -10.66 -13.12
C GLY A 339 13.76 -10.33 -12.71
N ILE A 340 14.72 -10.43 -13.67
CA ILE A 340 16.12 -10.09 -13.34
C ILE A 340 16.31 -8.59 -13.09
N MET A 341 15.58 -7.71 -13.75
CA MET A 341 15.60 -6.28 -13.46
C MET A 341 15.18 -5.99 -12.01
N ASN A 342 14.08 -6.57 -11.57
CA ASN A 342 13.57 -6.37 -10.20
C ASN A 342 14.51 -6.97 -9.15
N TYR A 343 15.12 -8.13 -9.46
CA TYR A 343 15.99 -8.86 -8.52
C TYR A 343 17.41 -8.28 -8.41
N SER A 344 17.98 -7.76 -9.51
CA SER A 344 19.42 -7.51 -9.60
C SER A 344 19.89 -6.19 -8.97
N GLY A 345 19.00 -5.21 -8.79
CA GLY A 345 19.34 -3.87 -8.28
C GLY A 345 20.20 -3.01 -9.22
N PHE A 346 20.40 -3.44 -10.50
CA PHE A 346 21.28 -2.72 -11.44
C PHE A 346 20.78 -1.33 -11.83
N ASN A 347 19.46 -1.07 -11.80
CA ASN A 347 18.93 0.28 -12.05
C ASN A 347 19.43 1.27 -11.00
N GLN A 348 19.45 0.88 -9.71
CA GLN A 348 19.97 1.71 -8.61
C GLN A 348 21.48 1.99 -8.77
N LEU A 349 22.25 0.97 -9.15
CA LEU A 349 23.68 1.14 -9.45
C LEU A 349 23.91 2.03 -10.68
N ALA A 350 23.03 1.93 -11.67
CA ALA A 350 23.08 2.77 -12.85
C ALA A 350 22.87 4.25 -12.51
N ASP A 351 21.90 4.55 -11.64
CA ASP A 351 21.67 5.91 -11.12
C ASP A 351 22.87 6.46 -10.35
N GLU A 352 23.52 5.61 -9.53
CA GLU A 352 24.67 6.00 -8.72
C GLU A 352 25.95 6.19 -9.55
N TYR A 353 26.20 5.31 -10.53
CA TYR A 353 27.48 5.27 -11.26
C TYR A 353 27.41 5.78 -12.70
N GLY A 354 26.24 6.15 -13.22
CA GLY A 354 26.07 6.79 -14.51
C GLY A 354 26.30 5.88 -15.72
N PHE A 355 25.73 4.69 -15.74
CA PHE A 355 25.72 3.77 -16.88
C PHE A 355 24.28 3.37 -17.27
N ALA A 356 24.08 2.90 -18.50
CA ALA A 356 22.79 2.36 -18.92
C ALA A 356 22.71 0.84 -18.72
N VAL A 357 21.52 0.29 -18.57
CA VAL A 357 21.30 -1.14 -18.40
C VAL A 357 20.35 -1.66 -19.46
N CYS A 358 20.68 -2.81 -20.05
CA CYS A 358 19.81 -3.55 -20.93
C CYS A 358 19.55 -4.94 -20.33
N TYR A 359 18.28 -5.29 -20.22
CA TYR A 359 17.80 -6.61 -19.78
C TYR A 359 17.17 -7.32 -20.98
N PRO A 360 17.96 -8.11 -21.73
CA PRO A 360 17.40 -8.86 -22.85
C PRO A 360 16.50 -10.00 -22.36
N GLN A 361 15.46 -10.31 -23.15
CA GLN A 361 14.62 -11.47 -22.95
C GLN A 361 15.14 -12.63 -23.81
N GLY A 362 15.52 -13.73 -23.15
CA GLY A 362 15.90 -14.97 -23.85
C GLY A 362 14.71 -15.64 -24.52
N THR A 363 14.97 -16.44 -25.56
CA THR A 363 13.96 -17.21 -26.28
C THR A 363 13.42 -18.36 -25.43
N GLN A 364 12.43 -19.10 -25.95
CA GLN A 364 11.87 -20.26 -25.27
C GLN A 364 12.41 -21.56 -25.82
N ASP A 365 12.65 -22.54 -24.96
CA ASP A 365 12.93 -23.92 -25.36
C ASP A 365 11.65 -24.65 -25.79
N GLY A 366 11.78 -25.90 -26.24
CA GLY A 366 10.64 -26.74 -26.65
C GLY A 366 9.65 -27.09 -25.52
N GLY A 367 10.02 -26.83 -24.27
CA GLY A 367 9.16 -26.96 -23.09
C GLY A 367 8.48 -25.66 -22.68
N GLY A 368 8.75 -24.55 -23.38
CA GLY A 368 8.20 -23.24 -23.09
C GLY A 368 8.97 -22.43 -22.04
N ASN A 369 10.14 -22.91 -21.60
CA ASN A 369 10.96 -22.22 -20.61
C ASN A 369 11.85 -21.19 -21.29
N THR A 370 11.93 -20.01 -20.71
CA THR A 370 12.78 -18.92 -21.18
C THR A 370 14.24 -19.11 -20.77
N PHE A 371 15.19 -18.88 -21.68
CA PHE A 371 16.63 -18.96 -21.41
C PHE A 371 17.44 -18.34 -22.56
N PHE A 372 18.73 -18.20 -22.37
CA PHE A 372 19.67 -17.82 -23.43
C PHE A 372 20.32 -19.09 -24.00
N ASN A 373 20.01 -19.41 -25.25
CA ASN A 373 20.60 -20.53 -25.95
C ASN A 373 21.96 -20.14 -26.56
N VAL A 374 23.02 -20.51 -25.90
CA VAL A 374 24.40 -20.32 -26.39
C VAL A 374 24.92 -21.56 -27.14
N GLY A 375 24.05 -22.27 -27.82
CA GLY A 375 24.36 -23.47 -28.59
C GLY A 375 24.05 -24.78 -27.84
N TYR A 376 23.17 -24.74 -26.86
CA TYR A 376 22.64 -25.95 -26.20
C TYR A 376 21.58 -26.62 -27.07
N ASP A 377 21.71 -27.95 -27.23
CA ASP A 377 20.75 -28.79 -27.94
C ASP A 377 19.94 -29.59 -26.93
N PHE A 378 19.04 -28.94 -26.23
CA PHE A 378 18.09 -29.63 -25.34
C PHE A 378 16.66 -29.07 -25.56
N GLN A 379 15.68 -29.90 -25.29
CA GLN A 379 14.26 -29.59 -25.45
C GLN A 379 13.88 -29.11 -26.87
N ASN A 380 14.59 -29.60 -27.91
CA ASN A 380 14.39 -29.23 -29.29
C ASN A 380 14.42 -27.74 -29.61
N ASN A 381 15.22 -26.96 -28.87
CA ASN A 381 15.42 -25.56 -29.17
C ASN A 381 16.39 -25.42 -30.38
N GLU A 382 15.88 -24.87 -31.48
CA GLU A 382 16.63 -24.66 -32.71
C GLU A 382 17.21 -23.24 -32.83
N THR A 383 16.89 -22.35 -31.87
CA THR A 383 17.38 -20.95 -31.89
C THR A 383 18.61 -20.78 -31.02
N VAL A 384 19.55 -19.95 -31.49
CA VAL A 384 20.70 -19.46 -30.72
C VAL A 384 20.47 -18.00 -30.43
N ASP A 385 20.58 -17.61 -29.15
CA ASP A 385 20.38 -16.22 -28.67
C ASP A 385 21.62 -15.36 -28.86
#